data_6d942a37634f11c94edbf9817c1d8cb9
#
_entry.id   6d942a37634f11c94edbf9817c1d8cb9
#
_cell.length_a   1.000
_cell.length_b   1.000
_cell.length_c   1.000
_cell.angle_alpha   90.00
_cell.angle_beta   90.00
_cell.angle_gamma   90.00
#
_symmetry.space_group_name_H-M   'P 1'
#
loop_
_entity.id
_entity.type
_entity.pdbx_description
1 polymer ?
#
loop_
_entity_poly.entity_id
_entity_poly.type
_entity_poly.pdbx_seq_one_letter_code
_entity_poly.pdbx_strand_id
1 'polypeptide(L)'
;MIDIERNQDPSGFDNNHHHYSSILSDKIGLSIHAPDEWQKIIPPHELERLVKSGDQVGIHVLVGDIRKSTFLMKESISSKRFAQITRDFMKAVRDTASKNEGWFDKFTGDGFIIYWIYGDEENQQKYISQILSFSDALLSIFPEVMNEYRTNSTNFPADTGLSLGIDSGLCTLVNIEDLNIIGPPVVGASRMVAEAEPFEVLFNVSIGTWLNEDKER
;
A
#
# COMPACT_ATOMS: atom_id res chain seq x y z
N MET A 1 45.09 6.30 -15.19
CA MET A 1 44.73 5.72 -13.90
C MET A 1 43.87 6.76 -13.23
N ILE A 2 42.56 6.65 -13.38
CA ILE A 2 41.58 7.61 -12.85
C ILE A 2 40.88 6.87 -11.72
N ASP A 3 41.18 7.28 -10.48
CA ASP A 3 40.49 6.83 -9.28
C ASP A 3 39.07 7.38 -9.31
N ILE A 4 38.11 6.47 -9.42
CA ILE A 4 36.69 6.78 -9.23
C ILE A 4 36.42 6.61 -7.73
N GLU A 5 36.49 7.71 -6.99
CA GLU A 5 35.96 7.79 -5.63
C GLU A 5 34.45 7.41 -5.68
N ARG A 6 34.09 6.36 -4.95
CA ARG A 6 32.70 6.00 -4.71
C ARG A 6 32.06 7.08 -3.84
N ASN A 7 31.31 7.96 -4.48
CA ASN A 7 30.37 8.81 -3.79
C ASN A 7 29.38 7.91 -3.03
N GLN A 8 29.45 7.96 -1.71
CA GLN A 8 28.41 7.43 -0.84
C GLN A 8 27.16 8.24 -1.07
N ASP A 9 26.09 7.58 -1.45
CA ASP A 9 24.76 8.15 -1.65
C ASP A 9 24.27 8.78 -0.33
N PRO A 10 24.05 10.11 -0.27
CA PRO A 10 23.60 10.79 0.95
C PRO A 10 22.09 10.62 1.21
N SER A 11 21.38 9.77 0.47
CA SER A 11 19.92 9.65 0.55
C SER A 11 19.42 8.96 1.82
N GLY A 12 20.29 8.33 2.64
CA GLY A 12 19.89 7.71 3.90
C GLY A 12 18.75 6.70 3.79
N PHE A 13 18.54 6.14 2.61
CA PHE A 13 17.71 4.96 2.46
C PHE A 13 18.46 3.81 3.09
N ASP A 14 18.15 3.57 4.36
CA ASP A 14 18.58 2.37 5.04
C ASP A 14 18.00 1.17 4.28
N ASN A 15 18.88 0.49 3.53
CA ASN A 15 18.57 -0.74 2.80
C ASN A 15 18.33 -1.93 3.75
N ASN A 16 17.93 -1.68 5.00
CA ASN A 16 17.29 -2.66 5.86
C ASN A 16 15.87 -2.97 5.34
N HIS A 17 15.78 -3.14 4.02
CA HIS A 17 14.62 -3.79 3.44
C HIS A 17 14.60 -5.21 3.96
N HIS A 18 13.60 -5.45 4.77
CA HIS A 18 13.01 -6.72 5.09
C HIS A 18 13.61 -7.86 4.27
N HIS A 19 14.05 -8.90 4.94
CA HIS A 19 14.52 -10.12 4.33
C HIS A 19 13.43 -10.67 3.40
N TYR A 20 13.43 -10.20 2.17
CA TYR A 20 12.70 -10.88 1.11
C TYR A 20 13.44 -12.17 0.85
N SER A 21 12.80 -13.28 1.10
CA SER A 21 13.36 -14.57 0.77
C SER A 21 13.41 -14.72 -0.76
N SER A 22 14.59 -14.69 -1.33
CA SER A 22 14.83 -14.92 -2.76
C SER A 22 14.74 -16.40 -3.08
N ILE A 23 13.56 -17.00 -2.94
CA ILE A 23 13.43 -18.47 -3.00
C ILE A 23 13.36 -19.01 -4.44
N LEU A 24 13.14 -18.17 -5.46
CA LEU A 24 12.83 -18.64 -6.81
C LEU A 24 13.75 -18.14 -7.92
N SER A 25 14.83 -17.41 -7.61
CA SER A 25 15.65 -16.76 -8.64
C SER A 25 16.49 -17.72 -9.51
N ASP A 26 16.85 -18.90 -9.01
CA ASP A 26 17.93 -19.69 -9.63
C ASP A 26 17.49 -20.70 -10.69
N LYS A 27 16.20 -21.00 -10.81
CA LYS A 27 15.74 -22.05 -11.76
C LYS A 27 14.92 -21.57 -12.93
N ILE A 28 14.31 -20.37 -12.89
CA ILE A 28 13.33 -19.96 -13.90
C ILE A 28 13.48 -18.49 -14.37
N GLY A 29 14.43 -17.73 -13.84
CA GLY A 29 14.61 -16.32 -14.18
C GLY A 29 13.49 -15.40 -13.68
N LEU A 30 12.62 -15.89 -12.78
CA LEU A 30 11.55 -15.13 -12.14
C LEU A 30 11.98 -14.81 -10.70
N SER A 31 12.24 -13.55 -10.43
CA SER A 31 12.45 -13.05 -9.07
C SER A 31 11.09 -12.67 -8.48
N ILE A 32 10.49 -13.59 -7.73
CA ILE A 32 9.27 -13.28 -6.97
C ILE A 32 9.71 -12.95 -5.54
N HIS A 33 9.65 -11.67 -5.19
CA HIS A 33 9.88 -11.22 -3.83
C HIS A 33 8.52 -11.12 -3.13
N ALA A 34 8.25 -12.02 -2.20
CA ALA A 34 7.06 -11.99 -1.35
C ALA A 34 7.47 -11.78 0.11
N PRO A 35 6.71 -11.01 0.92
CA PRO A 35 6.97 -10.90 2.35
C PRO A 35 6.93 -12.24 3.04
N ASP A 36 7.68 -12.38 4.13
CA ASP A 36 7.73 -13.62 4.92
C ASP A 36 6.35 -14.00 5.48
N GLU A 37 5.49 -13.03 5.79
CA GLU A 37 4.12 -13.22 6.23
C GLU A 37 3.27 -13.94 5.19
N TRP A 38 3.45 -13.62 3.92
CA TRP A 38 2.73 -14.26 2.83
C TRP A 38 3.12 -15.71 2.63
N GLN A 39 4.39 -16.04 2.90
CA GLN A 39 4.88 -17.41 2.80
C GLN A 39 4.21 -18.35 3.81
N LYS A 40 3.66 -17.80 4.89
CA LYS A 40 2.86 -18.56 5.87
C LYS A 40 1.47 -18.89 5.35
N ILE A 41 0.91 -18.03 4.49
CA ILE A 41 -0.44 -18.20 3.93
C ILE A 41 -0.39 -18.91 2.60
N ILE A 42 0.53 -18.48 1.72
CA ILE A 42 0.76 -19.09 0.41
C ILE A 42 2.23 -19.51 0.34
N PRO A 43 2.52 -20.80 0.43
CA PRO A 43 3.88 -21.31 0.29
C PRO A 43 4.52 -20.86 -1.04
N PRO A 44 5.84 -20.64 -1.12
CA PRO A 44 6.51 -20.13 -2.32
C PRO A 44 6.21 -20.92 -3.59
N HIS A 45 6.14 -22.25 -3.50
CA HIS A 45 5.83 -23.10 -4.65
C HIS A 45 4.39 -22.91 -5.15
N GLU A 46 3.46 -22.60 -4.26
CA GLU A 46 2.08 -22.32 -4.62
C GLU A 46 1.94 -20.92 -5.22
N LEU A 47 2.65 -19.93 -4.69
CA LEU A 47 2.73 -18.59 -5.28
C LEU A 47 3.28 -18.66 -6.72
N GLU A 48 4.33 -19.45 -6.92
CA GLU A 48 4.88 -19.70 -8.26
C GLU A 48 3.87 -20.37 -9.19
N ARG A 49 3.13 -21.35 -8.67
CA ARG A 49 2.06 -22.02 -9.41
C ARG A 49 0.98 -21.03 -9.85
N LEU A 50 0.49 -20.21 -8.92
CA LEU A 50 -0.55 -19.19 -9.18
C LEU A 50 -0.10 -18.19 -10.26
N VAL A 51 1.13 -17.70 -10.18
CA VAL A 51 1.69 -16.79 -11.20
C VAL A 51 1.80 -17.47 -12.55
N LYS A 52 2.23 -18.74 -12.61
CA LYS A 52 2.38 -19.47 -13.87
C LYS A 52 1.07 -19.90 -14.49
N SER A 53 0.12 -20.36 -13.68
CA SER A 53 -1.18 -20.83 -14.16
C SER A 53 -2.13 -19.67 -14.52
N GLY A 54 -1.95 -18.50 -13.91
CA GLY A 54 -2.89 -17.39 -14.00
C GLY A 54 -4.17 -17.63 -13.20
N ASP A 55 -4.17 -18.61 -12.28
CA ASP A 55 -5.30 -18.87 -11.41
C ASP A 55 -5.56 -17.66 -10.50
N GLN A 56 -6.82 -17.48 -10.15
CA GLN A 56 -7.24 -16.39 -9.30
C GLN A 56 -7.06 -16.75 -7.81
N VAL A 57 -6.73 -15.73 -7.02
CA VAL A 57 -6.61 -15.81 -5.57
C VAL A 57 -7.40 -14.68 -4.91
N GLY A 58 -7.91 -14.92 -3.72
CA GLY A 58 -8.65 -13.92 -2.96
C GLY A 58 -7.72 -12.85 -2.38
N ILE A 59 -8.05 -11.58 -2.65
CA ILE A 59 -7.23 -10.42 -2.25
C ILE A 59 -8.12 -9.30 -1.73
N HIS A 60 -7.72 -8.70 -0.62
CA HIS A 60 -8.19 -7.37 -0.22
C HIS A 60 -7.22 -6.34 -0.77
N VAL A 61 -7.75 -5.28 -1.36
CA VAL A 61 -6.98 -4.17 -1.93
C VAL A 61 -7.38 -2.89 -1.24
N LEU A 62 -6.39 -2.13 -0.76
CA LEU A 62 -6.56 -0.78 -0.28
C LEU A 62 -5.78 0.17 -1.17
N VAL A 63 -6.47 1.20 -1.65
CA VAL A 63 -5.87 2.32 -2.39
C VAL A 63 -6.01 3.57 -1.53
N GLY A 64 -4.92 4.30 -1.36
CA GLY A 64 -4.90 5.58 -0.66
C GLY A 64 -4.49 6.71 -1.60
N ASP A 65 -5.05 7.91 -1.39
CA ASP A 65 -4.79 9.11 -2.17
C ASP A 65 -4.77 10.36 -1.28
N ILE A 66 -3.84 11.29 -1.56
CA ILE A 66 -3.76 12.55 -0.84
C ILE A 66 -4.61 13.60 -1.58
N ARG A 67 -5.73 13.97 -1.00
CA ARG A 67 -6.60 15.00 -1.55
C ARG A 67 -5.89 16.35 -1.60
N LYS A 68 -6.04 17.05 -2.74
CA LYS A 68 -5.38 18.34 -3.04
C LYS A 68 -3.86 18.28 -3.16
N SER A 69 -3.25 17.12 -3.29
CA SER A 69 -1.80 16.96 -3.48
C SER A 69 -1.26 17.80 -4.64
N THR A 70 -1.95 17.81 -5.77
CA THR A 70 -1.59 18.63 -6.94
C THR A 70 -1.56 20.12 -6.61
N PHE A 71 -2.50 20.61 -5.79
CA PHE A 71 -2.50 21.99 -5.33
C PHE A 71 -1.32 22.21 -4.38
N LEU A 72 -1.09 21.33 -3.43
CA LEU A 72 0.06 21.41 -2.52
C LEU A 72 1.39 21.47 -3.28
N MET A 73 1.55 20.66 -4.32
CA MET A 73 2.75 20.67 -5.17
C MET A 73 2.95 21.99 -5.90
N LYS A 74 1.89 22.64 -6.35
CA LYS A 74 1.95 23.91 -7.09
C LYS A 74 2.15 25.13 -6.19
N GLU A 75 1.47 25.12 -5.05
CA GLU A 75 1.42 26.24 -4.09
C GLU A 75 2.40 26.07 -2.93
N SER A 76 3.19 24.98 -2.94
CA SER A 76 4.21 24.75 -1.93
C SER A 76 5.31 25.80 -2.04
N ILE A 77 5.74 26.34 -0.91
CA ILE A 77 6.89 27.26 -0.82
C ILE A 77 8.16 26.62 -1.38
N SER A 78 8.26 25.28 -1.33
CA SER A 78 9.39 24.52 -1.83
C SER A 78 8.96 23.10 -2.24
N SER A 79 9.11 22.79 -3.53
CA SER A 79 8.90 21.44 -4.06
C SER A 79 9.76 20.39 -3.35
N LYS A 80 10.96 20.75 -2.91
CA LYS A 80 11.85 19.89 -2.12
C LYS A 80 11.22 19.51 -0.79
N ARG A 81 10.56 20.46 -0.12
CA ARG A 81 9.91 20.21 1.17
C ARG A 81 8.67 19.33 1.01
N PHE A 82 7.86 19.57 0.00
CA PHE A 82 6.73 18.69 -0.32
C PHE A 82 7.20 17.27 -0.58
N ALA A 83 8.23 17.07 -1.40
CA ALA A 83 8.80 15.76 -1.66
C ALA A 83 9.33 15.08 -0.39
N GLN A 84 9.91 15.83 0.53
CA GLN A 84 10.41 15.31 1.81
C GLN A 84 9.25 14.81 2.69
N ILE A 85 8.21 15.62 2.87
CA ILE A 85 7.03 15.23 3.66
C ILE A 85 6.32 14.04 3.05
N THR A 86 6.13 14.04 1.72
CA THR A 86 5.54 12.89 1.01
C THR A 86 6.36 11.62 1.24
N ARG A 87 7.68 11.70 1.15
CA ARG A 87 8.57 10.57 1.45
C ARG A 87 8.39 10.07 2.88
N ASP A 88 8.34 10.99 3.86
CA ASP A 88 8.22 10.64 5.27
C ASP A 88 6.84 10.00 5.56
N PHE A 89 5.78 10.51 4.94
CA PHE A 89 4.46 9.89 4.98
C PHE A 89 4.45 8.50 4.34
N MET A 90 5.04 8.35 3.16
CA MET A 90 5.09 7.06 2.45
C MET A 90 5.94 6.02 3.20
N LYS A 91 6.96 6.46 3.94
CA LYS A 91 7.68 5.59 4.87
C LYS A 91 6.75 5.10 6.00
N ALA A 92 5.98 6.01 6.61
CA ALA A 92 5.02 5.65 7.65
C ALA A 92 3.94 4.68 7.11
N VAL A 93 3.44 4.90 5.88
CA VAL A 93 2.51 3.97 5.21
C VAL A 93 3.11 2.57 5.10
N ARG A 94 4.34 2.45 4.59
CA ARG A 94 5.02 1.18 4.44
C ARG A 94 5.26 0.47 5.77
N ASP A 95 5.77 1.20 6.77
CA ASP A 95 6.03 0.66 8.10
C ASP A 95 4.74 0.17 8.77
N THR A 96 3.63 0.89 8.58
CA THR A 96 2.32 0.52 9.13
C THR A 96 1.73 -0.67 8.36
N ALA A 97 1.88 -0.75 7.04
CA ALA A 97 1.46 -1.89 6.24
C ALA A 97 2.15 -3.18 6.71
N SER A 98 3.46 -3.14 6.87
CA SER A 98 4.23 -4.29 7.35
C SER A 98 3.79 -4.78 8.73
N LYS A 99 3.46 -3.88 9.66
CA LYS A 99 2.95 -4.23 10.98
C LYS A 99 1.58 -4.90 10.95
N ASN A 100 0.79 -4.64 9.92
CA ASN A 100 -0.55 -5.19 9.71
C ASN A 100 -0.56 -6.30 8.64
N GLU A 101 0.56 -6.95 8.39
CA GLU A 101 0.70 -8.04 7.42
C GLU A 101 0.29 -7.66 5.98
N GLY A 102 0.25 -6.35 5.67
CA GLY A 102 -0.09 -5.83 4.35
C GLY A 102 1.11 -5.79 3.42
N TRP A 103 0.89 -6.12 2.17
CA TRP A 103 1.87 -5.93 1.11
C TRP A 103 1.77 -4.54 0.54
N PHE A 104 2.83 -3.76 0.68
CA PHE A 104 2.95 -2.50 -0.04
C PHE A 104 3.35 -2.80 -1.50
N ASP A 105 2.44 -2.56 -2.45
CA ASP A 105 2.67 -2.81 -3.88
C ASP A 105 3.51 -1.67 -4.49
N LYS A 106 2.92 -0.49 -4.59
CA LYS A 106 3.57 0.65 -5.25
C LYS A 106 3.02 1.99 -4.80
N PHE A 107 3.80 3.03 -5.11
CA PHE A 107 3.32 4.41 -5.12
C PHE A 107 2.71 4.74 -6.48
N THR A 108 1.62 5.49 -6.47
CA THR A 108 0.92 5.99 -7.66
C THR A 108 1.01 7.51 -7.77
N GLY A 109 2.21 8.04 -7.56
CA GLY A 109 2.45 9.49 -7.49
C GLY A 109 2.30 10.00 -6.06
N ASP A 110 1.13 10.49 -5.71
CA ASP A 110 0.71 10.95 -4.38
C ASP A 110 -0.15 9.94 -3.62
N GLY A 111 -0.49 8.83 -4.29
CA GLY A 111 -1.22 7.70 -3.72
C GLY A 111 -0.36 6.45 -3.53
N PHE A 112 -0.99 5.40 -3.02
CA PHE A 112 -0.36 4.11 -2.79
C PHE A 112 -1.37 2.96 -2.90
N ILE A 113 -0.85 1.75 -3.13
CA ILE A 113 -1.63 0.52 -3.17
C ILE A 113 -1.03 -0.48 -2.19
N ILE A 114 -1.91 -1.08 -1.38
CA ILE A 114 -1.56 -2.14 -0.43
C ILE A 114 -2.57 -3.26 -0.60
N TYR A 115 -2.15 -4.49 -0.42
CA TYR A 115 -3.04 -5.63 -0.50
C TYR A 115 -2.68 -6.74 0.49
N TRP A 116 -3.70 -7.56 0.80
CA TRP A 116 -3.62 -8.74 1.66
C TRP A 116 -4.18 -9.92 0.88
N ILE A 117 -3.37 -10.98 0.73
CA ILE A 117 -3.84 -12.23 0.16
C ILE A 117 -4.44 -13.09 1.27
N TYR A 118 -5.63 -13.62 1.03
CA TYR A 118 -6.26 -14.58 1.91
C TYR A 118 -6.49 -15.91 1.18
N GLY A 119 -6.23 -17.05 1.86
CA GLY A 119 -6.43 -18.39 1.30
C GLY A 119 -7.79 -18.99 1.65
N ASP A 120 -8.44 -18.49 2.71
CA ASP A 120 -9.69 -19.02 3.26
C ASP A 120 -10.51 -17.92 3.95
N GLU A 121 -11.73 -18.25 4.38
CA GLU A 121 -12.65 -17.31 5.01
C GLU A 121 -12.15 -16.79 6.37
N GLU A 122 -11.42 -17.60 7.14
CA GLU A 122 -10.89 -17.18 8.44
C GLU A 122 -9.83 -16.08 8.27
N ASN A 123 -8.90 -16.27 7.34
CA ASN A 123 -7.91 -15.25 7.00
C ASN A 123 -8.56 -14.03 6.37
N GLN A 124 -9.61 -14.20 5.58
CA GLN A 124 -10.39 -13.11 5.00
C GLN A 124 -10.93 -12.18 6.09
N GLN A 125 -11.59 -12.71 7.12
CA GLN A 125 -12.14 -11.93 8.23
C GLN A 125 -11.03 -11.29 9.09
N LYS A 126 -9.97 -12.04 9.38
CA LYS A 126 -8.80 -11.54 10.11
C LYS A 126 -8.23 -10.29 9.45
N TYR A 127 -8.03 -10.33 8.14
CA TYR A 127 -7.45 -9.21 7.41
C TYR A 127 -8.36 -8.00 7.33
N ILE A 128 -9.68 -8.16 7.29
CA ILE A 128 -10.59 -7.01 7.35
C ILE A 128 -10.36 -6.19 8.63
N SER A 129 -10.26 -6.84 9.78
CA SER A 129 -9.96 -6.17 11.05
C SER A 129 -8.60 -5.46 11.03
N GLN A 130 -7.59 -6.10 10.44
CA GLN A 130 -6.26 -5.49 10.29
C GLN A 130 -6.28 -4.29 9.32
N ILE A 131 -7.03 -4.37 8.22
CA ILE A 131 -7.17 -3.29 7.24
C ILE A 131 -7.87 -2.08 7.87
N LEU A 132 -8.88 -2.29 8.70
CA LEU A 132 -9.53 -1.20 9.42
C LEU A 132 -8.59 -0.55 10.43
N SER A 133 -7.87 -1.35 11.23
CA SER A 133 -6.87 -0.83 12.16
C SER A 133 -5.75 -0.08 11.45
N PHE A 134 -5.31 -0.59 10.30
CA PHE A 134 -4.35 0.08 9.42
C PHE A 134 -4.90 1.41 8.90
N SER A 135 -6.16 1.44 8.43
CA SER A 135 -6.81 2.65 7.94
C SER A 135 -6.89 3.73 9.01
N ASP A 136 -7.35 3.37 10.21
CA ASP A 136 -7.42 4.27 11.37
C ASP A 136 -6.04 4.83 11.75
N ALA A 137 -5.02 3.98 11.74
CA ALA A 137 -3.65 4.40 12.01
C ALA A 137 -3.15 5.41 10.98
N LEU A 138 -3.41 5.19 9.69
CA LEU A 138 -3.01 6.12 8.63
C LEU A 138 -3.75 7.45 8.70
N LEU A 139 -5.07 7.43 8.95
CA LEU A 139 -5.86 8.64 9.13
C LEU A 139 -5.38 9.47 10.33
N SER A 140 -4.83 8.82 11.35
CA SER A 140 -4.24 9.49 12.54
C SER A 140 -2.83 10.03 12.23
N ILE A 141 -1.99 9.26 11.53
CA ILE A 141 -0.61 9.63 11.21
C ILE A 141 -0.55 10.78 10.18
N PHE A 142 -1.46 10.79 9.20
CA PHE A 142 -1.43 11.76 8.11
C PHE A 142 -1.44 13.22 8.59
N PRO A 143 -2.35 13.67 9.49
CA PRO A 143 -2.33 15.04 10.01
C PRO A 143 -1.04 15.38 10.76
N GLU A 144 -0.45 14.43 11.47
CA GLU A 144 0.80 14.64 12.22
C GLU A 144 1.97 14.94 11.26
N VAL A 145 2.13 14.11 10.23
CA VAL A 145 3.18 14.30 9.21
C VAL A 145 2.95 15.60 8.43
N MET A 146 1.69 15.92 8.10
CA MET A 146 1.34 17.12 7.35
C MET A 146 1.38 18.41 8.17
N ASN A 147 1.40 18.34 9.51
CA ASN A 147 1.33 19.51 10.39
C ASN A 147 2.50 20.49 10.15
N GLU A 148 3.70 19.99 9.95
CA GLU A 148 4.87 20.82 9.64
C GLU A 148 4.68 21.57 8.32
N TYR A 149 4.09 20.93 7.33
CA TYR A 149 3.79 21.56 6.05
C TYR A 149 2.69 22.60 6.19
N ARG A 150 1.61 22.28 6.90
CA ARG A 150 0.49 23.18 7.17
C ARG A 150 0.92 24.47 7.87
N THR A 151 1.76 24.36 8.89
CA THR A 151 2.24 25.53 9.66
C THR A 151 3.16 26.46 8.88
N ASN A 152 3.81 25.95 7.83
CA ASN A 152 4.78 26.69 7.02
C ASN A 152 4.27 27.05 5.62
N SER A 153 3.00 26.78 5.32
CA SER A 153 2.35 27.12 4.06
C SER A 153 1.34 28.23 4.27
N THR A 154 1.37 29.23 3.39
CA THR A 154 0.39 30.33 3.43
C THR A 154 -0.96 29.96 2.85
N ASN A 155 -1.00 28.93 2.00
CA ASN A 155 -2.19 28.50 1.24
C ASN A 155 -2.43 27.01 1.38
N PHE A 156 -2.54 26.50 2.61
CA PHE A 156 -2.88 25.09 2.84
C PHE A 156 -4.39 24.90 2.69
N PRO A 157 -4.87 24.10 1.70
CA PRO A 157 -6.30 23.88 1.50
C PRO A 157 -6.93 23.19 2.71
N ALA A 158 -8.10 23.68 3.15
CA ALA A 158 -8.81 23.11 4.30
C ALA A 158 -9.30 21.67 4.05
N ASP A 159 -9.53 21.33 2.77
CA ASP A 159 -9.97 20.03 2.29
C ASP A 159 -8.79 19.10 1.87
N THR A 160 -7.59 19.35 2.41
CA THR A 160 -6.46 18.42 2.29
C THR A 160 -6.63 17.30 3.29
N GLY A 161 -6.57 16.06 2.83
CA GLY A 161 -6.71 14.87 3.67
C GLY A 161 -6.28 13.60 2.95
N LEU A 162 -6.21 12.52 3.69
CA LEU A 162 -6.02 11.18 3.15
C LEU A 162 -7.39 10.56 2.91
N SER A 163 -7.62 10.04 1.70
CA SER A 163 -8.80 9.25 1.35
C SER A 163 -8.41 7.82 1.09
N LEU A 164 -9.22 6.87 1.51
CA LEU A 164 -8.95 5.44 1.36
C LEU A 164 -10.13 4.75 0.67
N GLY A 165 -9.81 3.84 -0.26
CA GLY A 165 -10.77 2.97 -0.93
C GLY A 165 -10.38 1.51 -0.74
N ILE A 166 -11.33 0.65 -0.33
CA ILE A 166 -11.08 -0.75 -0.02
C ILE A 166 -12.05 -1.63 -0.80
N ASP A 167 -11.52 -2.58 -1.55
CA ASP A 167 -12.32 -3.61 -2.22
C ASP A 167 -11.72 -5.00 -2.01
N SER A 168 -12.53 -6.02 -2.25
CA SER A 168 -12.18 -7.42 -2.02
C SER A 168 -12.72 -8.32 -3.12
N GLY A 169 -11.97 -9.33 -3.49
CA GLY A 169 -12.40 -10.33 -4.46
C GLY A 169 -11.24 -11.07 -5.09
N LEU A 170 -11.53 -11.73 -6.20
CA LEU A 170 -10.56 -12.55 -6.91
C LEU A 170 -9.69 -11.70 -7.84
N CYS A 171 -8.38 -11.91 -7.75
CA CYS A 171 -7.38 -11.29 -8.60
C CYS A 171 -6.42 -12.34 -9.16
N THR A 172 -5.78 -12.03 -10.27
CA THR A 172 -4.69 -12.81 -10.84
C THR A 172 -3.36 -12.19 -10.45
N LEU A 173 -2.43 -13.02 -9.99
CA LEU A 173 -1.05 -12.64 -9.74
C LEU A 173 -0.25 -12.71 -11.04
N VAL A 174 0.49 -11.66 -11.34
CA VAL A 174 1.37 -11.59 -12.51
C VAL A 174 2.76 -11.11 -12.11
N ASN A 175 3.78 -11.63 -12.76
CA ASN A 175 5.14 -11.16 -12.57
C ASN A 175 5.54 -10.28 -13.77
N ILE A 176 5.69 -8.98 -13.52
CA ILE A 176 6.20 -7.99 -14.49
C ILE A 176 7.25 -7.19 -13.72
N GLU A 177 8.52 -7.62 -13.78
CA GLU A 177 9.64 -7.12 -12.96
C GLU A 177 9.49 -7.47 -11.48
N ASP A 178 8.32 -7.14 -10.87
CA ASP A 178 7.89 -7.50 -9.52
C ASP A 178 6.53 -8.20 -9.56
N LEU A 179 6.12 -8.77 -8.41
CA LEU A 179 4.79 -9.34 -8.24
C LEU A 179 3.74 -8.24 -8.29
N ASN A 180 2.81 -8.35 -9.24
CA ASN A 180 1.70 -7.43 -9.41
C ASN A 180 0.37 -8.16 -9.31
N ILE A 181 -0.70 -7.41 -9.05
CA ILE A 181 -2.07 -7.92 -9.02
C ILE A 181 -2.92 -7.28 -10.12
N ILE A 182 -3.74 -8.10 -10.77
CA ILE A 182 -4.71 -7.65 -11.77
C ILE A 182 -6.08 -8.23 -11.43
N GLY A 183 -7.07 -7.38 -11.28
CA GLY A 183 -8.44 -7.83 -11.02
C GLY A 183 -9.42 -6.72 -10.69
N PRO A 184 -10.72 -7.05 -10.66
CA PRO A 184 -11.78 -6.10 -10.33
C PRO A 184 -11.58 -5.35 -9.01
N PRO A 185 -11.08 -5.96 -7.91
CA PRO A 185 -10.87 -5.26 -6.64
C PRO A 185 -9.91 -4.07 -6.74
N VAL A 186 -8.88 -4.15 -7.60
CA VAL A 186 -7.96 -3.03 -7.81
C VAL A 186 -8.69 -1.84 -8.43
N VAL A 187 -9.55 -2.11 -9.41
CA VAL A 187 -10.37 -1.09 -10.08
C VAL A 187 -11.43 -0.53 -9.12
N GLY A 188 -12.06 -1.41 -8.32
CA GLY A 188 -13.07 -1.03 -7.35
C GLY A 188 -12.51 -0.11 -6.27
N ALA A 189 -11.41 -0.48 -5.63
CA ALA A 189 -10.73 0.32 -4.63
C ALA A 189 -10.27 1.69 -5.19
N SER A 190 -9.75 1.70 -6.44
CA SER A 190 -9.34 2.94 -7.12
C SER A 190 -10.52 3.88 -7.41
N ARG A 191 -11.71 3.35 -7.72
CA ARG A 191 -12.92 4.15 -7.89
C ARG A 191 -13.43 4.69 -6.55
N MET A 192 -13.43 3.85 -5.52
CA MET A 192 -13.87 4.28 -4.19
C MET A 192 -12.97 5.40 -3.65
N VAL A 193 -11.65 5.27 -3.75
CA VAL A 193 -10.75 6.35 -3.30
C VAL A 193 -10.97 7.63 -4.11
N ALA A 194 -11.34 7.54 -5.38
CA ALA A 194 -11.64 8.73 -6.19
C ALA A 194 -12.89 9.48 -5.72
N GLU A 195 -13.89 8.78 -5.20
CA GLU A 195 -15.15 9.35 -4.69
C GLU A 195 -15.07 9.73 -3.20
N ALA A 196 -14.13 9.18 -2.45
CA ALA A 196 -14.01 9.42 -1.02
C ALA A 196 -13.63 10.86 -0.70
N GLU A 197 -14.24 11.42 0.31
CA GLU A 197 -13.90 12.74 0.87
C GLU A 197 -12.59 12.68 1.68
N PRO A 198 -11.97 13.83 2.00
CA PRO A 198 -10.82 13.86 2.90
C PRO A 198 -11.11 13.18 4.24
N PHE A 199 -10.24 12.28 4.67
CA PHE A 199 -10.36 11.47 5.89
C PHE A 199 -11.51 10.45 5.86
N GLU A 200 -11.99 10.11 4.70
CA GLU A 200 -13.01 9.09 4.51
C GLU A 200 -12.40 7.77 4.03
N VAL A 201 -13.02 6.67 4.50
CA VAL A 201 -12.74 5.30 4.06
C VAL A 201 -13.99 4.76 3.38
N LEU A 202 -13.93 4.53 2.09
CA LEU A 202 -14.99 3.86 1.35
C LEU A 202 -14.65 2.39 1.12
N PHE A 203 -15.61 1.53 1.29
CA PHE A 203 -15.46 0.10 1.04
C PHE A 203 -16.70 -0.47 0.37
N ASN A 204 -16.51 -1.56 -0.34
CA ASN A 204 -17.57 -2.20 -1.07
C ASN A 204 -18.57 -2.92 -0.12
N VAL A 205 -19.79 -3.17 -0.60
CA VAL A 205 -20.91 -3.73 0.19
C VAL A 205 -20.57 -5.08 0.80
N SER A 206 -19.80 -5.92 0.14
CA SER A 206 -19.40 -7.23 0.67
C SER A 206 -18.58 -7.11 1.97
N ILE A 207 -17.65 -6.14 2.04
CA ILE A 207 -16.90 -5.83 3.25
C ILE A 207 -17.84 -5.29 4.33
N GLY A 208 -18.79 -4.43 3.96
CA GLY A 208 -19.79 -3.88 4.88
C GLY A 208 -20.70 -4.94 5.51
N THR A 209 -21.02 -6.00 4.79
CA THR A 209 -21.80 -7.13 5.31
C THR A 209 -21.05 -7.86 6.42
N TRP A 210 -19.78 -8.16 6.23
CA TRP A 210 -18.95 -8.81 7.25
C TRP A 210 -18.78 -7.96 8.51
N LEU A 211 -18.64 -6.65 8.38
CA LEU A 211 -18.55 -5.73 9.53
C LEU A 211 -19.83 -5.68 10.36
N ASN A 212 -21.00 -5.90 9.74
CA ASN A 212 -22.27 -5.95 10.45
C ASN A 212 -22.49 -7.28 11.17
N GLU A 213 -22.07 -8.40 10.58
CA GLU A 213 -22.16 -9.72 11.21
C GLU A 213 -21.29 -9.85 12.48
N ASP A 214 -20.15 -9.14 12.53
CA ASP A 214 -19.26 -9.14 13.71
C ASP A 214 -19.82 -8.33 14.89
N LYS A 215 -20.76 -7.41 14.65
CA LYS A 215 -21.45 -6.63 15.70
C LYS A 215 -22.60 -7.39 16.36
N GLU A 216 -23.07 -8.49 15.75
CA GLU A 216 -24.15 -9.32 16.26
C GLU A 216 -23.66 -10.56 17.04
N ARG A 217 -22.34 -10.76 17.12
CA ARG A 217 -21.68 -11.83 17.91
C ARG A 217 -21.11 -11.25 19.20
#